data_b545bb24293fd727a8e74dc9e5658d42
#
_entry.id   b545bb24293fd727a8e74dc9e5658d42
#
_cell.length_a   1.000
_cell.length_b   1.000
_cell.length_c   1.000
_cell.angle_alpha   90.00
_cell.angle_beta   90.00
_cell.angle_gamma   90.00
#
_symmetry.space_group_name_H-M   'P 1'
#
loop_
_entity.id
_entity.type
_entity.pdbx_description
1 polymer ?
#
loop_
_entity_poly.entity_id
_entity_poly.type
_entity_poly.pdbx_seq_one_letter_code
_entity_poly.pdbx_strand_id
1 'polypeptide(L)'
;MDEVDREILYQLQVNGRLPNNELADLVGLSPSPCHRRVRLLEATGVIRRFTAVLDPQLIGRGYEVLVWVTLREVTRATMAEIEKRFAALEEITEASRMMGQPDYLIRVCLADATAYESFYIDTLAALPHVQTLTSMTTMKTIKRNQPMRPTR
;
A
#
# COMPACT_ATOMS: atom_id res chain seq x y z
N MET A 1 17.87 4.94 15.76
CA MET A 1 16.73 5.89 15.69
C MET A 1 16.43 6.38 17.10
N ASP A 2 16.55 7.67 17.36
CA ASP A 2 16.26 8.27 18.66
C ASP A 2 14.80 8.81 18.74
N GLU A 3 14.46 9.49 19.83
CA GLU A 3 13.12 10.01 20.06
C GLU A 3 12.77 11.14 19.06
N VAL A 4 13.75 11.97 18.73
CA VAL A 4 13.57 13.05 17.74
C VAL A 4 13.31 12.47 16.35
N ASP A 5 14.00 11.41 15.95
CA ASP A 5 13.76 10.75 14.67
C ASP A 5 12.33 10.15 14.62
N ARG A 6 11.86 9.58 15.73
CA ARG A 6 10.49 9.06 15.84
C ARG A 6 9.44 10.16 15.67
N GLU A 7 9.68 11.32 16.29
CA GLU A 7 8.76 12.46 16.15
C GLU A 7 8.79 13.03 14.72
N ILE A 8 9.97 13.18 14.09
CA ILE A 8 10.11 13.55 12.67
C ILE A 8 9.26 12.61 11.80
N LEU A 9 9.40 11.30 11.97
CA LEU A 9 8.65 10.31 11.20
C LEU A 9 7.14 10.39 11.43
N TYR A 10 6.71 10.68 12.65
CA TYR A 10 5.30 10.84 12.95
C TYR A 10 4.73 12.09 12.26
N GLN A 11 5.41 13.24 12.39
CA GLN A 11 4.98 14.50 11.78
C GLN A 11 4.91 14.41 10.24
N LEU A 12 5.90 13.78 9.62
CA LEU A 12 5.91 13.56 8.17
C LEU A 12 4.84 12.57 7.67
N GLN A 13 4.37 11.65 8.53
CA GLN A 13 3.20 10.80 8.20
C GLN A 13 1.89 11.60 8.29
N VAL A 14 1.79 12.56 9.20
CA VAL A 14 0.61 13.44 9.33
C VAL A 14 0.56 14.44 8.18
N ASN A 15 1.71 15.05 7.85
CA ASN A 15 1.83 16.01 6.75
C ASN A 15 3.16 15.79 6.00
N GLY A 16 3.11 15.00 4.92
CA GLY A 16 4.28 14.73 4.07
C GLY A 16 4.80 15.94 3.28
N ARG A 17 4.10 17.08 3.31
CA ARG A 17 4.52 18.34 2.68
C ARG A 17 4.95 19.41 3.69
N LEU A 18 5.16 19.00 4.96
CA LEU A 18 5.58 19.92 6.00
C LEU A 18 6.95 20.54 5.65
N PRO A 19 7.08 21.89 5.58
CA PRO A 19 8.35 22.55 5.33
C PRO A 19 9.37 22.21 6.43
N ASN A 20 10.64 22.10 6.04
CA ASN A 20 11.69 21.69 6.99
C ASN A 20 11.82 22.64 8.20
N ASN A 21 11.56 23.94 8.02
CA ASN A 21 11.61 24.88 9.14
C ASN A 21 10.50 24.60 10.16
N GLU A 22 9.27 24.37 9.70
CA GLU A 22 8.14 24.03 10.56
C GLU A 22 8.35 22.68 11.24
N LEU A 23 8.88 21.68 10.50
CA LEU A 23 9.24 20.39 11.08
C LEU A 23 10.31 20.54 12.17
N ALA A 24 11.32 21.36 11.94
CA ALA A 24 12.39 21.62 12.90
C ALA A 24 11.84 22.22 14.20
N ASP A 25 10.94 23.20 14.08
CA ASP A 25 10.27 23.82 15.25
C ASP A 25 9.46 22.79 16.04
N LEU A 26 8.70 21.92 15.36
CA LEU A 26 7.89 20.88 16.00
C LEU A 26 8.72 19.86 16.77
N VAL A 27 9.94 19.57 16.31
CA VAL A 27 10.82 18.57 16.94
C VAL A 27 11.93 19.18 17.81
N GLY A 28 11.89 20.50 18.03
CA GLY A 28 12.84 21.22 18.90
C GLY A 28 14.27 21.27 18.34
N LEU A 29 14.42 21.36 17.02
CA LEU A 29 15.72 21.46 16.34
C LEU A 29 15.83 22.75 15.55
N SER A 30 17.07 23.14 15.21
CA SER A 30 17.30 24.09 14.13
C SER A 30 17.15 23.42 12.75
N PRO A 31 16.88 24.20 11.68
CA PRO A 31 16.58 23.64 10.35
C PRO A 31 17.64 22.71 9.77
N SER A 32 18.92 23.03 9.93
CA SER A 32 20.00 22.23 9.34
C SER A 32 20.15 20.82 9.96
N PRO A 33 20.19 20.64 11.28
CA PRO A 33 20.14 19.32 11.90
C PRO A 33 18.87 18.52 11.55
N CYS A 34 17.70 19.17 11.49
CA CYS A 34 16.46 18.54 11.11
C CYS A 34 16.55 17.97 9.68
N HIS A 35 16.94 18.79 8.72
CA HIS A 35 17.13 18.37 7.33
C HIS A 35 18.11 17.20 7.20
N ARG A 36 19.24 17.24 7.92
CA ARG A 36 20.22 16.15 7.91
C ARG A 36 19.62 14.84 8.42
N ARG A 37 18.77 14.88 9.47
CA ARG A 37 18.09 13.69 10.00
C ARG A 37 17.08 13.12 8.98
N VAL A 38 16.25 13.96 8.36
CA VAL A 38 15.32 13.52 7.32
C VAL A 38 16.07 12.82 6.19
N ARG A 39 17.16 13.43 5.69
CA ARG A 39 18.00 12.81 4.64
C ARG A 39 18.59 11.45 5.06
N LEU A 40 18.98 11.30 6.32
CA LEU A 40 19.48 10.02 6.83
C LEU A 40 18.37 8.97 6.88
N LEU A 41 17.15 9.34 7.31
CA LEU A 41 15.99 8.46 7.33
C LEU A 41 15.55 8.01 5.93
N GLU A 42 15.70 8.89 4.93
CA GLU A 42 15.53 8.53 3.51
C GLU A 42 16.65 7.57 3.03
N ALA A 43 17.90 7.93 3.26
CA ALA A 43 19.06 7.16 2.82
C ALA A 43 19.12 5.75 3.43
N THR A 44 18.64 5.59 4.66
CA THR A 44 18.55 4.29 5.35
C THR A 44 17.27 3.50 4.99
N GLY A 45 16.37 4.07 4.15
CA GLY A 45 15.15 3.41 3.70
C GLY A 45 14.03 3.35 4.75
N VAL A 46 14.19 4.03 5.89
CA VAL A 46 13.12 4.18 6.89
C VAL A 46 11.97 4.99 6.26
N ILE A 47 12.29 6.10 5.60
CA ILE A 47 11.36 6.79 4.70
C ILE A 47 11.58 6.22 3.30
N ARG A 48 10.63 5.44 2.82
CA ARG A 48 10.72 4.81 1.49
C ARG A 48 10.43 5.79 0.36
N ARG A 49 9.42 6.66 0.54
CA ARG A 49 8.97 7.67 -0.44
C ARG A 49 7.96 8.62 0.19
N PHE A 50 7.79 9.77 -0.42
CA PHE A 50 6.64 10.64 -0.23
C PHE A 50 5.63 10.40 -1.35
N THR A 51 4.34 10.42 -1.03
CA THR A 51 3.26 10.20 -2.00
C THR A 51 2.02 10.99 -1.62
N ALA A 52 1.19 11.30 -2.62
CA ALA A 52 -0.14 11.83 -2.39
C ALA A 52 -1.12 10.70 -2.12
N VAL A 53 -2.01 10.88 -1.15
CA VAL A 53 -3.19 10.03 -0.95
C VAL A 53 -4.34 10.65 -1.70
N LEU A 54 -4.89 9.92 -2.66
CA LEU A 54 -5.98 10.38 -3.52
C LEU A 54 -7.32 9.86 -3.01
N ASP A 55 -8.39 10.61 -3.27
CA ASP A 55 -9.75 10.12 -3.10
C ASP A 55 -10.09 9.21 -4.29
N PRO A 56 -10.32 7.91 -4.08
CA PRO A 56 -10.55 6.97 -5.17
C PRO A 56 -11.85 7.26 -5.93
N GLN A 57 -12.87 7.83 -5.29
CA GLN A 57 -14.11 8.23 -5.97
C GLN A 57 -13.86 9.35 -6.97
N LEU A 58 -13.09 10.37 -6.56
CA LEU A 58 -12.80 11.53 -7.40
C LEU A 58 -11.91 11.21 -8.60
N ILE A 59 -11.13 10.14 -8.54
CA ILE A 59 -10.29 9.68 -9.65
C ILE A 59 -10.95 8.55 -10.48
N GLY A 60 -12.24 8.26 -10.23
CA GLY A 60 -12.98 7.25 -10.98
C GLY A 60 -12.56 5.80 -10.66
N ARG A 61 -12.00 5.52 -9.48
CA ARG A 61 -11.61 4.18 -9.03
C ARG A 61 -12.21 3.82 -7.67
N GLY A 62 -13.45 4.24 -7.44
CA GLY A 62 -14.11 4.11 -6.14
C GLY A 62 -14.69 2.73 -5.83
N TYR A 63 -14.78 1.84 -6.81
CA TYR A 63 -15.27 0.48 -6.58
C TYR A 63 -14.13 -0.42 -6.12
N GLU A 64 -14.09 -0.67 -4.80
CA GLU A 64 -13.04 -1.46 -4.17
C GLU A 64 -13.50 -2.87 -3.87
N VAL A 65 -12.70 -3.84 -4.29
CA VAL A 65 -12.93 -5.26 -4.03
C VAL A 65 -11.67 -5.87 -3.41
N LEU A 66 -11.84 -6.60 -2.31
CA LEU A 66 -10.84 -7.48 -1.75
C LEU A 66 -11.01 -8.86 -2.37
N VAL A 67 -9.94 -9.40 -2.93
CA VAL A 67 -9.96 -10.72 -3.56
C VAL A 67 -8.98 -11.65 -2.85
N TRP A 68 -9.50 -12.73 -2.32
CA TRP A 68 -8.74 -13.84 -1.77
C TRP A 68 -8.38 -14.78 -2.90
N VAL A 69 -7.11 -15.10 -3.06
CA VAL A 69 -6.60 -15.95 -4.13
C VAL A 69 -5.97 -17.18 -3.53
N THR A 70 -6.43 -18.34 -3.97
CA THR A 70 -5.82 -19.65 -3.64
C THR A 70 -5.21 -20.24 -4.90
N LEU A 71 -3.98 -20.70 -4.81
CA LEU A 71 -3.27 -21.36 -5.90
C LEU A 71 -3.53 -22.87 -5.92
N ARG A 72 -3.44 -23.47 -7.09
CA ARG A 72 -3.50 -24.94 -7.26
C ARG A 72 -2.28 -25.63 -6.68
N GLU A 73 -1.13 -24.98 -6.81
CA GLU A 73 0.16 -25.45 -6.35
C GLU A 73 1.01 -24.28 -5.87
N VAL A 74 1.57 -24.40 -4.67
CA VAL A 74 2.41 -23.36 -4.04
C VAL A 74 3.87 -23.79 -4.15
N THR A 75 4.52 -23.38 -5.23
CA THR A 75 5.96 -23.53 -5.44
C THR A 75 6.63 -22.15 -5.56
N ARG A 76 7.96 -22.10 -5.45
CA ARG A 76 8.70 -20.86 -5.67
C ARG A 76 8.44 -20.28 -7.07
N ALA A 77 8.32 -21.14 -8.08
CA ALA A 77 8.10 -20.73 -9.47
C ALA A 77 6.68 -20.16 -9.65
N THR A 78 5.64 -20.85 -9.20
CA THR A 78 4.26 -20.40 -9.31
C THR A 78 4.02 -19.09 -8.54
N MET A 79 4.60 -18.97 -7.34
CA MET A 79 4.54 -17.72 -6.56
C MET A 79 5.22 -16.56 -7.28
N ALA A 80 6.43 -16.77 -7.83
CA ALA A 80 7.14 -15.69 -8.54
C ALA A 80 6.38 -15.24 -9.80
N GLU A 81 5.76 -16.18 -10.52
CA GLU A 81 4.97 -15.84 -11.71
C GLU A 81 3.73 -15.03 -11.36
N ILE A 82 2.93 -15.49 -10.39
CA ILE A 82 1.70 -14.80 -10.01
C ILE A 82 1.99 -13.40 -9.42
N GLU A 83 3.04 -13.27 -8.59
CA GLU A 83 3.44 -11.98 -8.03
C GLU A 83 3.90 -10.99 -9.10
N LYS A 84 4.59 -11.46 -10.13
CA LYS A 84 4.93 -10.63 -11.29
C LYS A 84 3.69 -10.15 -12.03
N ARG A 85 2.66 -11.00 -12.16
CA ARG A 85 1.37 -10.62 -12.76
C ARG A 85 0.66 -9.58 -11.91
N PHE A 86 0.54 -9.80 -10.61
CA PHE A 86 -0.08 -8.81 -9.71
C PHE A 86 0.61 -7.46 -9.76
N ALA A 87 1.92 -7.42 -9.78
CA ALA A 87 2.69 -6.18 -9.84
C ALA A 87 2.55 -5.41 -11.17
N ALA A 88 2.14 -6.09 -12.25
CA ALA A 88 1.95 -5.49 -13.56
C ALA A 88 0.53 -4.93 -13.80
N LEU A 89 -0.44 -5.27 -12.96
CA LEU A 89 -1.84 -4.87 -13.11
C LEU A 89 -2.11 -3.58 -12.30
N GLU A 90 -2.46 -2.51 -12.99
CA GLU A 90 -2.73 -1.19 -12.37
C GLU A 90 -3.99 -1.19 -11.49
N GLU A 91 -4.93 -2.06 -11.78
CA GLU A 91 -6.15 -2.25 -11.01
C GLU A 91 -5.89 -2.82 -9.62
N ILE A 92 -4.77 -3.56 -9.46
CA ILE A 92 -4.33 -4.12 -8.19
C ILE A 92 -3.50 -3.06 -7.46
N THR A 93 -4.08 -2.43 -6.46
CA THR A 93 -3.43 -1.38 -5.67
C THR A 93 -2.62 -1.90 -4.49
N GLU A 94 -2.96 -3.09 -4.01
CA GLU A 94 -2.24 -3.81 -2.95
C GLU A 94 -2.28 -5.31 -3.22
N ALA A 95 -1.17 -6.00 -2.94
CA ALA A 95 -1.09 -7.45 -2.97
C ALA A 95 -0.22 -7.94 -1.80
N SER A 96 -0.74 -8.90 -1.04
CA SER A 96 -0.05 -9.48 0.10
C SER A 96 -0.07 -10.99 0.01
N ARG A 97 1.10 -11.63 0.15
CA ARG A 97 1.19 -13.06 0.36
C ARG A 97 0.82 -13.38 1.80
N MET A 98 -0.03 -14.36 1.99
CA MET A 98 -0.52 -14.76 3.30
C MET A 98 0.21 -16.03 3.80
N MET A 99 0.24 -16.22 5.10
CA MET A 99 0.67 -17.48 5.69
C MET A 99 -0.57 -18.35 5.93
N GLY A 100 -0.71 -19.41 5.15
CA GLY A 100 -1.89 -20.30 5.19
C GLY A 100 -2.79 -20.10 3.98
N GLN A 101 -4.05 -20.49 4.08
CA GLN A 101 -5.07 -20.32 3.04
C GLN A 101 -6.05 -19.20 3.41
N PRO A 102 -6.38 -18.36 2.43
CA PRO A 102 -5.89 -18.27 1.05
C PRO A 102 -4.41 -17.85 0.95
N ASP A 103 -3.77 -18.07 -0.21
CA ASP A 103 -2.35 -17.76 -0.42
C ASP A 103 -2.06 -16.28 -0.56
N TYR A 104 -3.00 -15.52 -1.17
CA TYR A 104 -2.87 -14.06 -1.36
C TYR A 104 -4.18 -13.33 -1.02
N LEU A 105 -4.00 -12.11 -0.55
CA LEU A 105 -5.03 -11.08 -0.51
C LEU A 105 -4.61 -9.95 -1.44
N ILE A 106 -5.46 -9.60 -2.42
CA ILE A 106 -5.26 -8.46 -3.29
C ILE A 106 -6.40 -7.46 -3.14
N ARG A 107 -6.08 -6.20 -3.33
CA ARG A 107 -7.05 -5.09 -3.37
C ARG A 107 -7.13 -4.58 -4.79
N VAL A 108 -8.32 -4.64 -5.36
CA VAL A 108 -8.64 -4.17 -6.70
C VAL A 108 -9.48 -2.91 -6.61
N CYS A 109 -9.13 -1.86 -7.37
CA CYS A 109 -9.87 -0.61 -7.40
C CYS A 109 -10.21 -0.26 -8.85
N LEU A 110 -11.51 -0.18 -9.15
CA LEU A 110 -12.07 0.06 -10.48
C LEU A 110 -13.18 1.13 -10.43
N ALA A 111 -13.75 1.46 -11.59
CA ALA A 111 -14.77 2.48 -11.66
C ALA A 111 -16.09 2.01 -11.02
N ASP A 112 -16.53 0.81 -11.33
CA ASP A 112 -17.83 0.26 -10.94
C ASP A 112 -17.83 -1.29 -10.97
N ALA A 113 -18.99 -1.87 -10.69
CA ALA A 113 -19.18 -3.32 -10.67
C ALA A 113 -19.04 -3.95 -12.06
N THR A 114 -19.43 -3.26 -13.12
CA THR A 114 -19.31 -3.76 -14.51
C THR A 114 -17.85 -3.86 -14.93
N ALA A 115 -17.05 -2.83 -14.61
CA ALA A 115 -15.60 -2.85 -14.82
C ALA A 115 -14.93 -3.97 -14.04
N TYR A 116 -15.42 -4.24 -12.80
CA TYR A 116 -14.90 -5.36 -12.01
C TYR A 116 -15.26 -6.72 -12.61
N GLU A 117 -16.50 -6.90 -13.11
CA GLU A 117 -16.92 -8.13 -13.77
C GLU A 117 -16.02 -8.46 -14.96
N SER A 118 -15.79 -7.48 -15.85
CA SER A 118 -14.89 -7.64 -16.99
C SER A 118 -13.46 -7.99 -16.55
N PHE A 119 -12.93 -7.25 -15.57
CA PHE A 119 -11.59 -7.51 -15.03
C PHE A 119 -11.48 -8.89 -14.37
N TYR A 120 -12.52 -9.33 -13.66
CA TYR A 120 -12.57 -10.65 -13.06
C TYR A 120 -12.51 -11.75 -14.11
N ILE A 121 -13.35 -11.67 -15.16
CA ILE A 121 -13.45 -12.71 -16.21
C ILE A 121 -12.17 -12.71 -17.08
N ASP A 122 -11.80 -11.54 -17.60
CA ASP A 122 -10.76 -11.42 -18.62
C ASP A 122 -9.35 -11.47 -18.06
N THR A 123 -9.19 -11.12 -16.79
CA THR A 123 -7.86 -10.98 -16.16
C THR A 123 -7.67 -11.93 -15.00
N LEU A 124 -8.46 -11.80 -13.91
CA LEU A 124 -8.21 -12.55 -12.69
C LEU A 124 -8.44 -14.06 -12.85
N ALA A 125 -9.55 -14.45 -13.49
CA ALA A 125 -9.87 -15.86 -13.73
C ALA A 125 -8.94 -16.51 -14.78
N ALA A 126 -8.32 -15.70 -15.63
CA ALA A 126 -7.34 -16.15 -16.63
C ALA A 126 -5.90 -16.24 -16.08
N LEU A 127 -5.65 -15.82 -14.83
CA LEU A 127 -4.33 -15.92 -14.23
C LEU A 127 -3.87 -17.38 -14.09
N PRO A 128 -2.59 -17.67 -14.42
CA PRO A 128 -2.06 -19.01 -14.27
C PRO A 128 -2.04 -19.43 -12.79
N HIS A 129 -2.15 -20.74 -12.57
CA HIS A 129 -2.05 -21.37 -11.24
C HIS A 129 -3.17 -21.02 -10.24
N VAL A 130 -4.11 -20.18 -10.58
CA VAL A 130 -5.23 -19.84 -9.70
C VAL A 130 -6.20 -21.01 -9.62
N GLN A 131 -6.53 -21.41 -8.40
CA GLN A 131 -7.54 -22.43 -8.09
C GLN A 131 -8.87 -21.78 -7.73
N THR A 132 -8.85 -20.83 -6.81
CA THR A 132 -10.07 -20.18 -6.31
C THR A 132 -9.86 -18.67 -6.14
N LEU A 133 -10.87 -17.92 -6.51
CA LEU A 133 -11.00 -16.48 -6.25
C LEU A 133 -12.26 -16.26 -5.41
N THR A 134 -12.11 -15.56 -4.28
CA THR A 134 -13.25 -15.12 -3.46
C THR A 134 -13.22 -13.60 -3.38
N SER A 135 -14.24 -12.95 -3.95
CA SER A 135 -14.33 -11.50 -4.03
C SER A 135 -15.26 -10.96 -2.95
N MET A 136 -14.82 -9.92 -2.25
CA MET A 136 -15.61 -9.21 -1.25
C MET A 136 -15.56 -7.71 -1.53
N THR A 137 -16.72 -7.11 -1.81
CA THR A 137 -16.82 -5.66 -2.02
C THR A 137 -16.72 -4.93 -0.69
N THR A 138 -15.88 -3.89 -0.64
CA THR A 138 -15.78 -3.02 0.53
C THR A 138 -17.02 -2.12 0.62
N MET A 139 -17.84 -2.30 1.64
CA MET A 139 -19.00 -1.43 1.86
C MET A 139 -18.61 -0.04 2.35
N LYS A 140 -17.64 0.02 3.27
CA LYS A 140 -17.16 1.28 3.87
C LYS A 140 -15.76 1.09 4.44
N THR A 141 -14.85 1.96 4.07
CA THR A 141 -13.53 2.05 4.71
C THR A 141 -13.65 2.92 5.97
N ILE A 142 -13.37 2.34 7.12
CA ILE A 142 -13.42 3.05 8.41
C ILE A 142 -12.08 3.70 8.74
N LYS A 143 -10.98 3.04 8.39
CA LYS A 143 -9.62 3.49 8.69
C LYS A 143 -8.64 2.96 7.66
N ARG A 144 -7.78 3.85 7.12
CA ARG A 144 -6.73 3.46 6.17
C ARG A 144 -5.52 4.37 6.34
N ASN A 145 -4.32 3.82 6.22
CA ASN A 145 -3.06 4.57 6.19
C ASN A 145 -2.89 5.59 7.34
N GLN A 146 -3.32 5.24 8.54
CA GLN A 146 -3.14 6.12 9.70
C GLN A 146 -1.66 6.20 10.09
N PRO A 147 -1.21 7.38 10.56
CA PRO A 147 0.14 7.54 11.08
C PRO A 147 0.43 6.54 12.20
N MET A 148 1.58 5.89 12.11
CA MET A 148 2.08 4.96 13.13
C MET A 148 3.24 5.61 13.89
N ARG A 149 3.18 5.60 15.22
CA ARG A 149 4.35 5.99 16.03
C ARG A 149 5.38 4.88 16.00
N PRO A 150 6.63 5.16 15.56
CA PRO A 150 7.70 4.18 15.61
C PRO A 150 7.99 3.79 17.05
N THR A 151 8.16 2.49 17.31
CA THR A 151 8.39 1.95 18.68
C THR A 151 9.87 1.68 18.98
N ARG A 152 10.74 1.68 17.98
CA ARG A 152 12.19 1.43 18.10
C ARG A 152 12.96 2.23 17.06
#